data_f745d179eb419d88dcd060f46d93e8e7
#
_entry.id   f745d179eb419d88dcd060f46d93e8e7
#
_cell.length_a   1.000
_cell.length_b   1.000
_cell.length_c   1.000
_cell.angle_alpha   90.00
_cell.angle_beta   90.00
_cell.angle_gamma   90.00
#
_symmetry.space_group_name_H-M   'P 1'
#
loop_
_entity.id
_entity.type
_entity.pdbx_description
1 polymer ?
#
loop_
_entity_poly.entity_id
_entity_poly.type
_entity_poly.pdbx_seq_one_letter_code
_entity_poly.pdbx_strand_id
1 'polypeptide(L)'
;SFDYGAVHYVSLNTDYEELNGWRPTMMEDEAAWLDKDLAAAQKAGKRVVVLMHRPPWDSPYDGQLDVNGKYFMPLFDKYNVPLVFTAHEHCYGRTVPIKNDQAATEGTVYIATGRSGTESWDGSVKKPTDVVYYNPTDMPMYLTLQVEPDEFRVSALKNDGTLIDTVSVPAKAPVVKTTEAVKDTGAVQSGQKQKKDKKAVKKSKKQKVNKNK
;
A
#
# COMPACT_ATOMS: atom_id res chain seq x y z
N SER A 1 -5.93 0.91 -6.49
CA SER A 1 -5.41 2.04 -5.66
C SER A 1 -5.76 3.38 -6.29
N PHE A 2 -5.67 4.42 -5.50
CA PHE A 2 -5.86 5.80 -5.95
C PHE A 2 -5.19 6.79 -5.00
N ASP A 3 -4.88 7.98 -5.50
CA ASP A 3 -4.32 9.09 -4.71
C ASP A 3 -5.41 10.10 -4.35
N TYR A 4 -5.41 10.54 -3.09
CA TYR A 4 -6.16 11.70 -2.66
C TYR A 4 -5.29 12.60 -1.78
N GLY A 5 -4.97 13.78 -2.26
CA GLY A 5 -4.01 14.67 -1.59
C GLY A 5 -2.63 14.01 -1.39
N ALA A 6 -2.14 14.00 -0.17
CA ALA A 6 -0.86 13.42 0.21
C ALA A 6 -0.89 11.91 0.48
N VAL A 7 -2.05 11.28 0.32
CA VAL A 7 -2.26 9.87 0.68
C VAL A 7 -2.52 9.02 -0.56
N HIS A 8 -1.90 7.86 -0.59
CA HIS A 8 -2.15 6.76 -1.51
C HIS A 8 -3.02 5.72 -0.82
N TYR A 9 -4.21 5.49 -1.34
CA TYR A 9 -5.15 4.51 -0.81
C TYR A 9 -5.09 3.23 -1.63
N VAL A 10 -4.90 2.13 -0.95
CA VAL A 10 -4.85 0.78 -1.53
C VAL A 10 -6.06 0.00 -1.06
N SER A 11 -6.80 -0.63 -1.97
CA SER A 11 -7.85 -1.59 -1.63
C SER A 11 -7.43 -2.96 -2.16
N LEU A 12 -7.25 -3.93 -1.25
CA LEU A 12 -6.82 -5.29 -1.57
C LEU A 12 -8.00 -6.23 -1.68
N ASN A 13 -7.95 -7.13 -2.64
CA ASN A 13 -8.84 -8.27 -2.66
C ASN A 13 -8.29 -9.37 -1.74
N THR A 14 -9.05 -9.74 -0.73
CA THR A 14 -8.67 -10.72 0.31
C THR A 14 -9.58 -11.94 0.34
N ASP A 15 -10.42 -12.13 -0.70
CA ASP A 15 -11.38 -13.24 -0.78
C ASP A 15 -10.76 -14.48 -1.45
N TYR A 16 -9.61 -14.89 -0.95
CA TYR A 16 -8.88 -16.05 -1.44
C TYR A 16 -9.72 -17.34 -1.38
N GLU A 17 -10.47 -17.54 -0.30
CA GLU A 17 -11.25 -18.75 -0.10
C GLU A 17 -12.33 -18.94 -1.18
N GLU A 18 -12.96 -17.85 -1.62
CA GLU A 18 -13.98 -17.87 -2.67
C GLU A 18 -13.38 -17.99 -4.08
N LEU A 19 -12.14 -17.50 -4.26
CA LEU A 19 -11.57 -17.34 -5.60
C LEU A 19 -10.51 -18.39 -5.97
N ASN A 20 -9.90 -19.08 -5.02
CA ASN A 20 -8.76 -19.99 -5.26
C ASN A 20 -9.09 -21.15 -6.23
N GLY A 21 -10.35 -21.58 -6.31
CA GLY A 21 -10.79 -22.66 -7.21
C GLY A 21 -10.66 -22.32 -8.70
N TRP A 22 -10.75 -21.04 -9.08
CA TRP A 22 -10.69 -20.61 -10.47
C TRP A 22 -9.62 -19.53 -10.72
N ARG A 23 -8.99 -18.99 -9.66
CA ARG A 23 -7.84 -18.11 -9.75
C ARG A 23 -6.78 -18.50 -8.71
N PRO A 24 -6.10 -19.65 -8.89
CA PRO A 24 -5.19 -20.20 -7.88
C PRO A 24 -3.93 -19.35 -7.63
N THR A 25 -3.57 -18.44 -8.55
CA THR A 25 -2.43 -17.50 -8.42
C THR A 25 -2.85 -16.13 -7.88
N MET A 26 -4.07 -16.02 -7.34
CA MET A 26 -4.61 -14.73 -6.93
C MET A 26 -3.72 -14.01 -5.92
N MET A 27 -3.24 -14.70 -4.90
CA MET A 27 -2.45 -14.09 -3.84
C MET A 27 -1.07 -13.64 -4.32
N GLU A 28 -0.43 -14.43 -5.18
CA GLU A 28 0.85 -14.09 -5.82
C GLU A 28 0.70 -12.88 -6.74
N ASP A 29 -0.37 -12.85 -7.54
CA ASP A 29 -0.65 -11.76 -8.46
C ASP A 29 -0.94 -10.46 -7.70
N GLU A 30 -1.76 -10.52 -6.65
CA GLU A 30 -2.10 -9.37 -5.81
C GLU A 30 -0.87 -8.84 -5.05
N ALA A 31 -0.05 -9.73 -4.47
CA ALA A 31 1.19 -9.34 -3.80
C ALA A 31 2.20 -8.74 -4.76
N ALA A 32 2.36 -9.30 -5.97
CA ALA A 32 3.25 -8.76 -6.99
C ALA A 32 2.79 -7.39 -7.51
N TRP A 33 1.48 -7.17 -7.60
CA TRP A 33 0.90 -5.87 -7.91
C TRP A 33 1.14 -4.87 -6.77
N LEU A 34 0.84 -5.28 -5.53
CA LEU A 34 1.01 -4.45 -4.34
C LEU A 34 2.46 -3.98 -4.15
N ASP A 35 3.44 -4.86 -4.37
CA ASP A 35 4.87 -4.52 -4.28
C ASP A 35 5.24 -3.36 -5.23
N LYS A 36 4.74 -3.40 -6.47
CA LYS A 36 4.97 -2.34 -7.46
C LYS A 36 4.24 -1.04 -7.11
N ASP A 37 3.01 -1.16 -6.64
CA ASP A 37 2.15 -0.04 -6.29
C ASP A 37 2.71 0.75 -5.10
N LEU A 38 3.07 0.05 -4.01
CA LEU A 38 3.71 0.64 -2.84
C LEU A 38 5.08 1.27 -3.16
N ALA A 39 5.87 0.63 -4.04
CA ALA A 39 7.14 1.21 -4.50
C ALA A 39 6.91 2.54 -5.25
N ALA A 40 5.88 2.61 -6.08
CA ALA A 40 5.51 3.83 -6.80
C ALA A 40 5.03 4.93 -5.84
N ALA A 41 4.17 4.59 -4.87
CA ALA A 41 3.69 5.51 -3.85
C ALA A 41 4.84 6.06 -3.00
N GLN A 42 5.78 5.21 -2.56
CA GLN A 42 6.96 5.63 -1.80
C GLN A 42 7.85 6.58 -2.62
N LYS A 43 8.09 6.26 -3.91
CA LYS A 43 8.85 7.13 -4.83
C LYS A 43 8.18 8.48 -5.02
N ALA A 44 6.85 8.52 -5.02
CA ALA A 44 6.07 9.75 -5.12
C ALA A 44 5.96 10.53 -3.80
N GLY A 45 6.58 10.06 -2.70
CA GLY A 45 6.52 10.68 -1.38
C GLY A 45 5.14 10.62 -0.74
N LYS A 46 4.31 9.67 -1.15
CA LYS A 46 2.96 9.48 -0.61
C LYS A 46 2.98 8.67 0.69
N ARG A 47 2.10 9.02 1.61
CA ARG A 47 1.76 8.19 2.76
C ARG A 47 0.72 7.18 2.33
N VAL A 48 0.73 5.99 2.91
CA VAL A 48 -0.13 4.89 2.48
C VAL A 48 -1.18 4.57 3.54
N VAL A 49 -2.40 4.32 3.09
CA VAL A 49 -3.47 3.69 3.88
C VAL A 49 -3.97 2.50 3.10
N VAL A 50 -4.02 1.34 3.74
CA VAL A 50 -4.52 0.10 3.13
C VAL A 50 -5.89 -0.25 3.67
N LEU A 51 -6.76 -0.70 2.79
CA LEU A 51 -8.10 -1.20 3.08
C LEU A 51 -8.15 -2.66 2.61
N MET A 52 -8.56 -3.56 3.49
CA MET A 52 -8.74 -4.97 3.17
C MET A 52 -9.93 -5.55 3.96
N HIS A 53 -10.65 -6.51 3.38
CA HIS A 53 -11.81 -7.09 4.06
C HIS A 53 -11.37 -8.06 5.15
N ARG A 54 -10.69 -9.16 4.78
CA ARG A 54 -10.22 -10.15 5.76
C ARG A 54 -8.95 -9.65 6.45
N PRO A 55 -8.83 -9.84 7.79
CA PRO A 55 -7.63 -9.45 8.53
C PRO A 55 -6.42 -10.31 8.12
N PRO A 56 -5.20 -9.91 8.51
CA PRO A 56 -4.00 -10.70 8.23
C PRO A 56 -3.83 -11.94 9.13
N TRP A 57 -4.66 -12.11 10.13
CA TRP A 57 -4.67 -13.28 11.02
C TRP A 57 -5.92 -14.11 10.80
N ASP A 58 -5.85 -15.41 11.14
CA ASP A 58 -7.00 -16.29 11.08
C ASP A 58 -8.18 -15.72 11.89
N SER A 59 -9.38 -15.93 11.39
CA SER A 59 -10.60 -15.45 12.02
C SER A 59 -11.59 -16.62 12.18
N PRO A 60 -11.94 -17.01 13.43
CA PRO A 60 -11.47 -16.43 14.71
C PRO A 60 -9.96 -16.59 14.93
N TYR A 61 -9.37 -15.62 15.64
CA TYR A 61 -7.93 -15.61 15.92
C TYR A 61 -7.49 -16.84 16.72
N ASP A 62 -6.54 -17.59 16.18
CA ASP A 62 -5.95 -18.79 16.79
C ASP A 62 -4.44 -18.67 17.04
N GLY A 63 -3.87 -17.49 16.76
CA GLY A 63 -2.43 -17.21 16.87
C GLY A 63 -1.66 -17.38 15.55
N GLN A 64 -2.35 -17.68 14.45
CA GLN A 64 -1.71 -17.89 13.15
C GLN A 64 -2.00 -16.73 12.20
N LEU A 65 -1.09 -16.58 11.22
CA LEU A 65 -1.34 -15.73 10.07
C LEU A 65 -2.23 -16.43 9.06
N ASP A 66 -3.30 -15.77 8.66
CA ASP A 66 -4.05 -16.11 7.47
C ASP A 66 -3.17 -16.01 6.20
N VAL A 67 -3.64 -16.54 5.10
CA VAL A 67 -2.98 -16.42 3.79
C VAL A 67 -2.72 -14.95 3.44
N ASN A 68 -3.68 -14.06 3.71
CA ASN A 68 -3.53 -12.62 3.50
C ASN A 68 -2.35 -12.03 4.31
N GLY A 69 -2.19 -12.44 5.56
CA GLY A 69 -1.07 -12.02 6.41
C GLY A 69 0.28 -12.46 5.87
N LYS A 70 0.38 -13.72 5.43
CA LYS A 70 1.60 -14.29 4.87
C LYS A 70 2.09 -13.56 3.61
N TYR A 71 1.17 -13.08 2.76
CA TYR A 71 1.52 -12.38 1.52
C TYR A 71 1.68 -10.87 1.71
N PHE A 72 0.86 -10.21 2.53
CA PHE A 72 0.80 -8.75 2.55
C PHE A 72 1.61 -8.10 3.67
N MET A 73 1.67 -8.68 4.88
CA MET A 73 2.40 -8.07 6.00
C MET A 73 3.89 -7.83 5.71
N PRO A 74 4.63 -8.73 5.02
CA PRO A 74 6.01 -8.46 4.66
C PRO A 74 6.17 -7.23 3.73
N LEU A 75 5.16 -6.95 2.89
CA LEU A 75 5.16 -5.78 2.03
C LEU A 75 4.82 -4.51 2.82
N PHE A 76 3.89 -4.59 3.78
CA PHE A 76 3.61 -3.48 4.67
C PHE A 76 4.84 -3.07 5.48
N ASP A 77 5.58 -4.05 6.01
CA ASP A 77 6.84 -3.81 6.72
C ASP A 77 7.92 -3.21 5.80
N LYS A 78 8.08 -3.75 4.59
CA LYS A 78 9.05 -3.29 3.58
C LYS A 78 8.86 -1.83 3.22
N TYR A 79 7.62 -1.39 3.08
CA TYR A 79 7.27 -0.03 2.65
C TYR A 79 6.86 0.88 3.81
N ASN A 80 6.95 0.41 5.06
CA ASN A 80 6.57 1.13 6.28
C ASN A 80 5.14 1.69 6.17
N VAL A 81 4.19 0.84 5.78
CA VAL A 81 2.77 1.18 5.74
C VAL A 81 2.30 1.48 7.17
N PRO A 82 1.84 2.69 7.48
CA PRO A 82 1.52 3.04 8.87
C PRO A 82 0.17 2.50 9.34
N LEU A 83 -0.80 2.36 8.43
CA LEU A 83 -2.20 2.11 8.80
C LEU A 83 -2.88 1.15 7.83
N VAL A 84 -3.50 0.12 8.37
CA VAL A 84 -4.32 -0.87 7.66
C VAL A 84 -5.68 -0.97 8.33
N PHE A 85 -6.75 -0.76 7.57
CA PHE A 85 -8.11 -1.04 8.01
C PHE A 85 -8.53 -2.43 7.55
N THR A 86 -9.12 -3.21 8.46
CA THR A 86 -9.69 -4.52 8.19
C THR A 86 -11.17 -4.55 8.56
N ALA A 87 -11.89 -5.53 8.06
CA ALA A 87 -13.30 -5.76 8.36
C ALA A 87 -13.52 -7.22 8.79
N HIS A 88 -14.55 -7.90 8.29
CA HIS A 88 -14.86 -9.30 8.45
C HIS A 88 -15.33 -9.71 9.87
N GLU A 89 -14.60 -9.34 10.91
CA GLU A 89 -14.83 -9.79 12.29
C GLU A 89 -16.03 -9.11 13.01
N HIS A 90 -16.66 -8.10 12.40
CA HIS A 90 -17.79 -7.34 12.94
C HIS A 90 -17.55 -6.76 14.36
N CYS A 91 -16.29 -6.64 14.77
CA CYS A 91 -15.88 -6.00 16.01
C CYS A 91 -14.91 -4.84 15.74
N TYR A 92 -14.79 -3.93 16.69
CA TYR A 92 -13.71 -2.95 16.68
C TYR A 92 -12.51 -3.51 17.43
N GLY A 93 -11.36 -3.53 16.79
CA GLY A 93 -10.10 -3.90 17.39
C GLY A 93 -8.98 -3.00 16.88
N ARG A 94 -8.09 -2.55 17.76
CA ARG A 94 -6.92 -1.80 17.37
C ARG A 94 -5.66 -2.38 18.00
N THR A 95 -4.68 -2.70 17.17
CA THR A 95 -3.40 -3.25 17.63
C THR A 95 -2.44 -2.17 18.14
N VAL A 96 -1.43 -2.56 18.91
CA VAL A 96 -0.15 -1.81 18.94
C VAL A 96 0.46 -1.80 17.53
N PRO A 97 1.51 -0.98 17.25
CA PRO A 97 2.27 -1.14 16.02
C PRO A 97 2.82 -2.57 15.91
N ILE A 98 2.69 -3.16 14.73
CA ILE A 98 3.15 -4.51 14.42
C ILE A 98 4.27 -4.43 13.39
N LYS A 99 5.35 -5.18 13.62
CA LYS A 99 6.46 -5.35 12.69
C LYS A 99 6.96 -6.78 12.75
N ASN A 100 7.15 -7.44 11.60
CA ASN A 100 7.50 -8.85 11.49
C ASN A 100 6.57 -9.75 12.34
N ASP A 101 5.28 -9.49 12.27
CA ASP A 101 4.22 -10.19 13.01
C ASP A 101 4.40 -10.15 14.54
N GLN A 102 5.07 -9.14 15.06
CA GLN A 102 5.31 -8.95 16.50
C GLN A 102 4.94 -7.52 16.92
N ALA A 103 4.50 -7.39 18.17
CA ALA A 103 4.31 -6.08 18.81
C ALA A 103 5.64 -5.30 18.81
N ALA A 104 5.60 -4.05 18.36
CA ALA A 104 6.78 -3.19 18.22
C ALA A 104 6.49 -1.76 18.67
N THR A 105 7.53 -0.92 18.77
CA THR A 105 7.39 0.50 19.05
C THR A 105 7.05 1.33 17.81
N GLU A 106 7.31 0.78 16.63
CA GLU A 106 7.00 1.34 15.33
C GLU A 106 6.58 0.23 14.36
N GLY A 107 5.79 0.51 13.37
CA GLY A 107 5.29 -0.46 12.41
C GLY A 107 3.86 -0.13 11.99
N THR A 108 3.17 -1.12 11.47
CA THR A 108 1.80 -0.99 10.98
C THR A 108 0.79 -1.11 12.12
N VAL A 109 -0.12 -0.16 12.24
CA VAL A 109 -1.29 -0.26 13.11
C VAL A 109 -2.44 -0.85 12.30
N TYR A 110 -3.03 -1.94 12.81
CA TYR A 110 -4.20 -2.59 12.21
C TYR A 110 -5.44 -2.22 13.00
N ILE A 111 -6.51 -1.85 12.28
CA ILE A 111 -7.78 -1.46 12.88
C ILE A 111 -8.90 -2.27 12.21
N ALA A 112 -9.52 -3.16 12.99
CA ALA A 112 -10.77 -3.78 12.61
C ALA A 112 -11.90 -2.77 12.76
N THR A 113 -12.66 -2.54 11.68
CA THR A 113 -13.53 -1.36 11.55
C THR A 113 -14.91 -1.53 12.17
N GLY A 114 -15.19 -2.66 12.80
CA GLY A 114 -16.49 -2.94 13.40
C GLY A 114 -17.54 -3.37 12.37
N ARG A 115 -18.81 -3.20 12.71
CA ARG A 115 -19.94 -3.51 11.84
C ARG A 115 -20.68 -2.25 11.40
N SER A 116 -21.11 -2.21 10.15
CA SER A 116 -21.88 -1.09 9.59
C SER A 116 -23.41 -1.37 9.56
N GLY A 117 -23.84 -2.61 9.80
CA GLY A 117 -25.23 -3.06 9.75
C GLY A 117 -25.70 -3.68 11.08
N THR A 118 -26.75 -4.46 11.00
CA THR A 118 -27.37 -5.15 12.14
C THR A 118 -26.78 -6.52 12.42
N GLU A 119 -26.07 -7.08 11.45
CA GLU A 119 -25.49 -8.42 11.58
C GLU A 119 -24.32 -8.39 12.58
N SER A 120 -24.32 -9.33 13.50
CA SER A 120 -23.26 -9.54 14.49
C SER A 120 -22.64 -10.92 14.30
N TRP A 121 -21.39 -11.05 14.71
CA TRP A 121 -20.65 -12.31 14.71
C TRP A 121 -20.03 -12.57 16.07
N ASP A 122 -20.39 -13.68 16.69
CA ASP A 122 -19.95 -14.04 18.04
C ASP A 122 -18.56 -14.71 18.06
N GLY A 123 -17.96 -14.97 16.88
CA GLY A 123 -16.66 -15.62 16.74
C GLY A 123 -15.44 -14.72 16.95
N SER A 124 -15.62 -13.41 17.03
CA SER A 124 -14.51 -12.49 17.19
C SER A 124 -13.82 -12.60 18.55
N VAL A 125 -12.49 -12.61 18.55
CA VAL A 125 -11.65 -12.78 19.73
C VAL A 125 -10.65 -11.64 19.82
N LYS A 126 -10.48 -11.08 21.04
CA LYS A 126 -9.43 -10.10 21.31
C LYS A 126 -8.05 -10.73 21.12
N LYS A 127 -7.22 -10.16 20.21
CA LYS A 127 -5.84 -10.59 20.01
C LYS A 127 -4.93 -10.06 21.12
N PRO A 128 -3.84 -10.76 21.47
CA PRO A 128 -2.87 -10.26 22.48
C PRO A 128 -2.29 -8.89 22.14
N THR A 129 -2.23 -8.55 20.84
CA THR A 129 -1.74 -7.28 20.32
C THR A 129 -2.78 -6.16 20.33
N ASP A 130 -4.05 -6.46 20.59
CA ASP A 130 -5.10 -5.44 20.64
C ASP A 130 -5.03 -4.63 21.93
N VAL A 131 -4.77 -3.33 21.80
CA VAL A 131 -4.82 -2.38 22.91
C VAL A 131 -6.25 -1.92 23.21
N VAL A 132 -7.08 -1.89 22.18
CA VAL A 132 -8.52 -1.66 22.29
C VAL A 132 -9.24 -2.80 21.60
N TYR A 133 -10.28 -3.29 22.23
CA TYR A 133 -11.18 -4.28 21.66
C TYR A 133 -12.60 -3.99 22.15
N TYR A 134 -13.50 -3.83 21.22
CA TYR A 134 -14.91 -3.59 21.47
C TYR A 134 -15.76 -4.40 20.48
N ASN A 135 -16.56 -5.31 21.00
CA ASN A 135 -17.52 -6.03 20.16
C ASN A 135 -18.86 -5.28 20.18
N PRO A 136 -19.20 -4.53 19.11
CA PRO A 136 -20.39 -3.69 19.07
C PRO A 136 -21.63 -4.51 18.76
N THR A 137 -22.06 -5.33 19.72
CA THR A 137 -23.30 -6.08 19.59
C THR A 137 -24.53 -5.18 19.75
N ASP A 138 -24.35 -3.98 20.33
CA ASP A 138 -25.43 -3.04 20.63
C ASP A 138 -25.85 -2.19 19.44
N MET A 139 -24.90 -1.67 18.64
CA MET A 139 -25.23 -0.83 17.49
C MET A 139 -24.12 -0.80 16.42
N PRO A 140 -24.44 -0.40 15.18
CA PRO A 140 -23.46 -0.12 14.15
C PRO A 140 -22.51 1.01 14.52
N MET A 141 -21.32 1.03 13.87
CA MET A 141 -20.29 2.02 14.09
C MET A 141 -19.65 2.46 12.76
N TYR A 142 -18.90 3.55 12.83
CA TYR A 142 -18.12 4.06 11.71
C TYR A 142 -16.79 4.66 12.20
N LEU A 143 -15.87 4.86 11.27
CA LEU A 143 -14.59 5.47 11.52
C LEU A 143 -14.46 6.78 10.75
N THR A 144 -13.76 7.74 11.35
CA THR A 144 -13.29 8.93 10.65
C THR A 144 -11.77 8.90 10.57
N LEU A 145 -11.21 9.29 9.44
CA LEU A 145 -9.78 9.43 9.23
C LEU A 145 -9.46 10.90 8.92
N GLN A 146 -8.74 11.56 9.82
CA GLN A 146 -8.17 12.87 9.62
C GLN A 146 -6.71 12.74 9.20
N VAL A 147 -6.35 13.39 8.09
CA VAL A 147 -4.99 13.36 7.53
C VAL A 147 -4.28 14.63 7.96
N GLU A 148 -3.43 14.51 8.98
CA GLU A 148 -2.58 15.59 9.48
C GLU A 148 -1.20 15.55 8.82
N PRO A 149 -0.35 16.58 8.92
CA PRO A 149 0.95 16.61 8.26
C PRO A 149 1.84 15.39 8.55
N ASP A 150 1.92 14.93 9.79
CA ASP A 150 2.83 13.86 10.23
C ASP A 150 2.12 12.65 10.85
N GLU A 151 0.79 12.63 10.88
CA GLU A 151 0.00 11.55 11.48
C GLU A 151 -1.32 11.31 10.76
N PHE A 152 -1.89 10.15 11.00
CA PHE A 152 -3.29 9.84 10.74
C PHE A 152 -4.02 9.78 12.05
N ARG A 153 -5.06 10.61 12.22
CA ARG A 153 -5.92 10.53 13.39
C ARG A 153 -7.20 9.77 13.03
N VAL A 154 -7.40 8.65 13.71
CA VAL A 154 -8.58 7.80 13.52
C VAL A 154 -9.45 7.91 14.77
N SER A 155 -10.76 8.14 14.57
CA SER A 155 -11.77 8.06 15.62
C SER A 155 -12.82 7.04 15.25
N ALA A 156 -13.12 6.14 16.18
CA ALA A 156 -14.17 5.13 16.08
C ALA A 156 -15.39 5.59 16.86
N LEU A 157 -16.54 5.67 16.20
CA LEU A 157 -17.78 6.17 16.77
C LEU A 157 -18.93 5.21 16.52
N LYS A 158 -19.83 5.10 17.48
CA LYS A 158 -21.14 4.48 17.26
C LYS A 158 -22.00 5.37 16.35
N ASN A 159 -23.06 4.81 15.78
CA ASN A 159 -23.94 5.56 14.89
C ASN A 159 -24.69 6.74 15.58
N ASP A 160 -24.76 6.75 16.92
CA ASP A 160 -25.30 7.85 17.73
C ASP A 160 -24.25 8.94 18.04
N GLY A 161 -23.00 8.77 17.58
CA GLY A 161 -21.89 9.68 17.83
C GLY A 161 -21.09 9.40 19.09
N THR A 162 -21.42 8.35 19.85
CA THR A 162 -20.66 7.95 21.04
C THR A 162 -19.25 7.51 20.64
N LEU A 163 -18.22 8.14 21.21
CA LEU A 163 -16.83 7.80 20.96
C LEU A 163 -16.46 6.45 21.60
N ILE A 164 -15.89 5.54 20.80
CA ILE A 164 -15.35 4.26 21.25
C ILE A 164 -13.85 4.39 21.49
N ASP A 165 -13.11 4.93 20.53
CA ASP A 165 -11.65 5.06 20.57
C ASP A 165 -11.18 6.23 19.70
N THR A 166 -10.01 6.74 20.01
CA THR A 166 -9.27 7.66 19.12
C THR A 166 -7.78 7.37 19.21
N VAL A 167 -7.09 7.44 18.07
CA VAL A 167 -5.66 7.18 17.98
C VAL A 167 -5.00 8.10 16.95
N SER A 168 -3.79 8.56 17.27
CA SER A 168 -2.88 9.19 16.32
C SER A 168 -1.82 8.16 15.91
N VAL A 169 -1.79 7.83 14.64
CA VAL A 169 -0.81 6.92 14.03
C VAL A 169 0.24 7.75 13.30
N PRO A 170 1.51 7.73 13.76
CA PRO A 170 2.57 8.45 13.07
C PRO A 170 2.67 8.03 11.60
N ALA A 171 2.65 8.99 10.69
CA ALA A 171 2.60 8.74 9.25
C ALA A 171 3.36 9.83 8.50
N LYS A 172 4.68 9.91 8.73
CA LYS A 172 5.55 10.84 8.01
C LYS A 172 5.66 10.44 6.55
N ALA A 173 5.62 11.43 5.66
CA ALA A 173 5.86 11.18 4.25
C ALA A 173 7.27 10.58 4.05
N PRO A 174 7.43 9.62 3.13
CA PRO A 174 8.75 9.08 2.81
C PRO A 174 9.70 10.20 2.34
N VAL A 175 10.95 10.15 2.80
CA VAL A 175 11.98 11.08 2.32
C VAL A 175 12.34 10.67 0.89
N VAL A 176 11.86 11.44 -0.08
CA VAL A 176 12.26 11.26 -1.48
C VAL A 176 13.71 11.76 -1.60
N LYS A 177 14.67 10.86 -1.75
CA LYS A 177 16.04 11.24 -2.11
C LYS A 177 15.99 11.82 -3.53
N THR A 178 15.95 13.13 -3.65
CA THR A 178 16.23 13.80 -4.91
C THR A 178 17.67 13.46 -5.28
N THR A 179 17.88 12.62 -6.29
CA THR A 179 19.17 12.54 -6.97
C THR A 179 19.39 13.92 -7.54
N GLU A 180 20.34 14.69 -6.95
CA GLU A 180 20.80 15.94 -7.53
C GLU A 180 21.17 15.65 -8.98
N ALA A 181 20.53 16.36 -9.90
CA ALA A 181 20.93 16.34 -11.29
C ALA A 181 22.40 16.79 -11.32
N VAL A 182 23.28 15.90 -11.74
CA VAL A 182 24.67 16.21 -12.04
C VAL A 182 24.62 17.41 -12.98
N LYS A 183 24.98 18.58 -12.48
CA LYS A 183 25.19 19.75 -13.32
C LYS A 183 26.36 19.38 -14.22
N ASP A 184 26.07 19.05 -15.45
CA ASP A 184 27.01 18.97 -16.52
C ASP A 184 27.54 20.42 -16.75
N THR A 185 28.66 20.74 -16.10
CA THR A 185 29.43 21.96 -16.36
C THR A 185 30.24 21.71 -17.63
N GLY A 186 29.55 21.66 -18.77
CA GLY A 186 30.17 21.72 -20.07
C GLY A 186 30.93 23.04 -20.24
N ALA A 187 32.22 22.98 -19.99
CA ALA A 187 33.16 24.08 -20.33
C ALA A 187 33.17 24.26 -21.87
N VAL A 188 32.57 25.34 -22.33
CA VAL A 188 32.68 25.80 -23.71
C VAL A 188 34.11 26.29 -23.90
N GLN A 189 34.96 25.51 -24.53
CA GLN A 189 36.20 26.01 -25.13
C GLN A 189 35.93 26.50 -26.55
N SER A 190 35.97 27.80 -26.71
CA SER A 190 36.08 28.50 -28.00
C SER A 190 37.47 28.25 -28.61
N GLY A 191 37.50 27.66 -29.80
CA GLY A 191 38.73 27.48 -30.58
C GLY A 191 38.48 27.57 -32.08
N GLN A 192 39.07 28.57 -32.69
CA GLN A 192 38.90 29.12 -34.03
C GLN A 192 39.11 28.16 -35.20
N LYS A 193 38.35 28.46 -36.26
CA LYS A 193 38.61 28.37 -37.72
C LYS A 193 39.87 27.64 -38.22
N GLN A 194 39.67 26.71 -39.18
CA GLN A 194 40.31 26.83 -40.49
C GLN A 194 39.55 26.04 -41.55
N LYS A 195 39.32 26.73 -42.68
CA LYS A 195 38.82 26.27 -43.99
C LYS A 195 39.87 25.42 -44.68
N LYS A 196 39.44 24.41 -45.46
CA LYS A 196 39.82 24.15 -46.88
C LYS A 196 39.17 22.84 -47.37
N ASP A 197 38.30 22.96 -48.28
CA ASP A 197 38.32 22.67 -49.72
C ASP A 197 38.39 21.17 -50.18
N LYS A 198 37.31 20.85 -50.90
CA LYS A 198 37.19 20.21 -52.20
C LYS A 198 37.34 18.71 -52.41
N LYS A 199 36.34 18.23 -53.06
CA LYS A 199 36.12 17.37 -54.25
C LYS A 199 35.64 15.98 -53.93
N ALA A 200 34.41 15.69 -54.28
CA ALA A 200 33.79 15.23 -55.51
C ALA A 200 34.24 13.83 -55.97
N VAL A 201 33.27 13.02 -56.24
CA VAL A 201 33.08 12.09 -57.38
C VAL A 201 32.35 10.81 -56.86
N LYS A 202 31.09 10.66 -57.16
CA LYS A 202 30.36 10.03 -58.23
C LYS A 202 30.38 8.50 -58.27
N LYS A 203 29.11 8.00 -58.35
CA LYS A 203 28.63 6.82 -59.12
C LYS A 203 28.93 5.43 -58.52
N SER A 204 28.04 4.46 -58.60
CA SER A 204 26.85 4.18 -59.43
C SER A 204 26.23 2.86 -59.02
N LYS A 205 24.89 2.81 -59.15
CA LYS A 205 24.14 1.73 -59.81
C LYS A 205 24.18 0.31 -59.24
N LYS A 206 23.02 -0.11 -58.91
CA LYS A 206 22.01 -0.93 -59.63
C LYS A 206 21.86 -2.38 -59.14
N GLN A 207 20.60 -2.64 -58.72
CA GLN A 207 19.74 -3.75 -59.18
C GLN A 207 20.14 -5.21 -58.86
N LYS A 208 19.23 -5.95 -58.29
CA LYS A 208 18.13 -6.81 -58.83
C LYS A 208 17.55 -7.62 -57.67
N VAL A 209 16.28 -7.60 -57.36
CA VAL A 209 15.15 -8.39 -57.89
C VAL A 209 15.46 -9.87 -58.13
N ASN A 210 14.84 -10.71 -57.35
CA ASN A 210 13.95 -11.85 -57.68
C ASN A 210 13.74 -12.72 -56.45
N LYS A 211 12.49 -12.94 -55.98
CA LYS A 211 11.46 -13.88 -56.43
C LYS A 211 11.77 -15.35 -56.14
N ASN A 212 10.77 -15.90 -55.47
CA ASN A 212 10.30 -17.30 -55.44
C ASN A 212 10.97 -18.19 -54.38
N LYS A 213 10.26 -18.77 -53.47
CA LYS A 213 9.02 -19.57 -53.52
C LYS A 213 8.32 -19.49 -52.16
#